data_54530201a9a361d487e24580960936eb
#
_entry.id   54530201a9a361d487e24580960936eb
#
_cell.length_a   1.000
_cell.length_b   1.000
_cell.length_c   1.000
_cell.angle_alpha   90.00
_cell.angle_beta   90.00
_cell.angle_gamma   90.00
#
_symmetry.space_group_name_H-M   'P 1'
#
loop_
_entity.id
_entity.type
_entity.pdbx_description
1 polymer ?
#
loop_
_entity_poly.entity_id
_entity_poly.type
_entity_poly.pdbx_seq_one_letter_code
_entity_poly.pdbx_strand_id
1 'polypeptide(L)'
;LCRDWSSDVCSSDLRRAGLARSTLSKIENGQMSPTYDALKKLAGGLSISVPQLFTPPSKQQVMGRMAVTKSGDGQSQATVTYEHELLAAHLTKKQMLPYRATIRARDLEEFDGWVRHDGEEFLYVLTGVIRLYTEFYEPVELRRGDSAYYDAAMGHNVISLSEEDATLLWVTSLV
;
A
#
# COMPACT_ATOMS: atom_id res chain seq x y z
N LEU A 1 8.68 27.09 -0.43
CA LEU A 1 7.55 26.23 0.05
C LEU A 1 6.16 26.85 -0.13
N CYS A 2 5.99 28.16 -0.20
CA CYS A 2 4.70 28.84 -0.34
C CYS A 2 4.55 29.65 -1.65
N ARG A 3 5.36 29.41 -2.68
CA ARG A 3 5.35 30.25 -3.90
C ARG A 3 4.12 30.08 -4.82
N ASP A 4 3.37 28.97 -4.67
CA ASP A 4 2.21 28.65 -5.52
C ASP A 4 0.94 28.27 -4.73
N TRP A 5 0.91 28.53 -3.40
CA TRP A 5 -0.26 28.23 -2.58
C TRP A 5 -0.98 29.51 -2.16
N SER A 6 -2.32 29.49 -2.20
CA SER A 6 -3.14 30.61 -1.75
C SER A 6 -2.78 30.95 -0.30
N SER A 7 -2.74 32.25 0.02
CA SER A 7 -2.33 32.81 1.32
C SER A 7 -3.08 32.19 2.52
N ASP A 8 -4.26 31.62 2.30
CA ASP A 8 -5.12 31.05 3.34
C ASP A 8 -4.70 29.65 3.79
N VAL A 9 -4.20 28.79 2.89
CA VAL A 9 -3.72 27.44 3.23
C VAL A 9 -2.45 27.53 4.07
N CYS A 10 -1.51 28.39 3.69
CA CYS A 10 -0.27 28.61 4.43
C CYS A 10 -0.53 29.17 5.84
N SER A 11 -1.57 29.99 6.00
CA SER A 11 -1.93 30.58 7.31
C SER A 11 -2.55 29.57 8.28
N SER A 12 -3.27 28.57 7.78
CA SER A 12 -3.88 27.51 8.59
C SER A 12 -2.84 26.56 9.14
N ASP A 13 -1.88 26.15 8.32
CA ASP A 13 -0.83 25.20 8.70
C ASP A 13 0.19 25.81 9.69
N LEU A 14 0.48 27.10 9.55
CA LEU A 14 1.29 27.84 10.50
C LEU A 14 0.65 27.96 11.88
N ARG A 15 -0.67 28.16 11.95
CA ARG A 15 -1.40 28.15 13.23
C ARG A 15 -1.37 26.77 13.89
N ARG A 16 -1.49 25.69 13.09
CA ARG A 16 -1.37 24.31 13.58
C ARG A 16 0.05 24.00 14.07
N ALA A 17 1.06 24.54 13.41
CA ALA A 17 2.47 24.40 13.81
C ALA A 17 2.83 25.22 15.06
N GLY A 18 2.00 26.18 15.48
CA GLY A 18 2.33 27.08 16.61
C GLY A 18 3.58 27.94 16.36
N LEU A 19 3.83 28.32 15.10
CA LEU A 19 4.95 29.17 14.69
C LEU A 19 4.45 30.51 14.16
N ALA A 20 5.14 31.58 14.52
CA ALA A 20 4.84 32.90 13.97
C ALA A 20 5.23 32.98 12.48
N ARG A 21 4.40 33.64 11.67
CA ARG A 21 4.67 33.84 10.24
C ARG A 21 6.04 34.50 9.99
N SER A 22 6.43 35.44 10.85
CA SER A 22 7.74 36.10 10.75
C SER A 22 8.93 35.14 10.99
N THR A 23 8.74 34.13 11.83
CA THR A 23 9.75 33.08 12.09
C THR A 23 9.95 32.21 10.88
N LEU A 24 8.85 31.75 10.25
CA LEU A 24 8.93 30.96 9.01
C LEU A 24 9.60 31.77 7.89
N SER A 25 9.20 33.02 7.68
CA SER A 25 9.80 33.88 6.67
C SER A 25 11.32 34.06 6.84
N LYS A 26 11.80 34.18 8.07
CA LYS A 26 13.24 34.26 8.35
C LYS A 26 13.98 32.96 8.04
N ILE A 27 13.35 31.82 8.33
CA ILE A 27 13.89 30.49 8.00
C ILE A 27 13.97 30.31 6.47
N GLU A 28 12.89 30.60 5.75
CA GLU A 28 12.80 30.47 4.29
C GLU A 28 13.81 31.36 3.56
N ASN A 29 14.06 32.54 4.07
CA ASN A 29 15.03 33.49 3.49
C ASN A 29 16.48 33.26 4.00
N GLY A 30 16.74 32.19 4.74
CA GLY A 30 18.07 31.86 5.25
C GLY A 30 18.60 32.83 6.32
N GLN A 31 17.72 33.69 6.87
CA GLN A 31 18.06 34.67 7.89
C GLN A 31 18.15 34.08 9.30
N MET A 32 17.66 32.87 9.48
CA MET A 32 17.69 32.15 10.76
C MET A 32 17.72 30.64 10.52
N SER A 33 18.61 29.94 11.20
CA SER A 33 18.61 28.48 11.23
C SER A 33 17.52 27.99 12.20
N PRO A 34 16.62 27.08 11.77
CA PRO A 34 15.59 26.55 12.66
C PRO A 34 16.22 25.65 13.73
N THR A 35 15.68 25.75 14.96
CA THR A 35 15.98 24.77 16.00
C THR A 35 15.29 23.44 15.71
N TYR A 36 15.74 22.34 16.30
CA TYR A 36 15.10 21.03 16.16
C TYR A 36 13.61 21.06 16.61
N ASP A 37 13.30 21.84 17.66
CA ASP A 37 11.91 22.02 18.12
C ASP A 37 11.04 22.76 17.07
N ALA A 38 11.61 23.77 16.42
CA ALA A 38 10.91 24.47 15.32
C ALA A 38 10.67 23.53 14.12
N LEU A 39 11.62 22.63 13.80
CA LEU A 39 11.44 21.62 12.75
C LEU A 39 10.35 20.61 13.11
N LYS A 40 10.29 20.14 14.36
CA LYS A 40 9.19 19.26 14.84
C LYS A 40 7.82 19.94 14.73
N LYS A 41 7.71 21.20 15.14
CA LYS A 41 6.47 21.97 15.04
C LYS A 41 6.04 22.16 13.58
N LEU A 42 6.96 22.46 12.69
CA LEU A 42 6.71 22.56 11.26
C LEU A 42 6.23 21.23 10.67
N ALA A 43 6.94 20.14 10.94
CA ALA A 43 6.57 18.81 10.47
C ALA A 43 5.18 18.40 10.99
N GLY A 44 4.89 18.65 12.27
CA GLY A 44 3.57 18.38 12.87
C GLY A 44 2.45 19.22 12.24
N GLY A 45 2.69 20.52 11.99
CA GLY A 45 1.71 21.38 11.30
C GLY A 45 1.40 20.95 9.90
N LEU A 46 2.41 20.43 9.17
CA LEU A 46 2.29 19.92 7.80
C LEU A 46 1.85 18.46 7.74
N SER A 47 1.71 17.78 8.88
CA SER A 47 1.39 16.35 8.97
C SER A 47 2.39 15.45 8.22
N ILE A 48 3.69 15.78 8.31
CA ILE A 48 4.80 15.03 7.71
C ILE A 48 5.86 14.71 8.76
N SER A 49 6.80 13.83 8.45
CA SER A 49 7.96 13.56 9.33
C SER A 49 9.05 14.62 9.15
N VAL A 50 9.91 14.82 10.19
CA VAL A 50 11.02 15.78 10.12
C VAL A 50 11.97 15.49 8.94
N PRO A 51 12.37 14.25 8.60
CA PRO A 51 13.15 13.96 7.40
C PRO A 51 12.50 14.41 6.11
N GLN A 52 11.16 14.37 6.01
CA GLN A 52 10.44 14.81 4.80
C GLN A 52 10.51 16.33 4.57
N LEU A 53 10.84 17.14 5.59
CA LEU A 53 11.10 18.57 5.41
C LEU A 53 12.34 18.84 4.55
N PHE A 54 13.30 17.92 4.54
CA PHE A 54 14.57 18.03 3.81
C PHE A 54 14.58 17.21 2.52
N THR A 55 13.56 16.39 2.31
CA THR A 55 13.38 15.70 1.04
C THR A 55 12.82 16.73 0.05
N PRO A 56 13.46 16.95 -1.13
CA PRO A 56 12.84 17.76 -2.16
C PRO A 56 11.42 17.27 -2.35
N PRO A 57 10.41 18.16 -2.50
CA PRO A 57 9.07 17.71 -2.82
C PRO A 57 9.26 16.75 -3.98
N SER A 58 8.92 15.48 -3.77
CA SER A 58 8.80 14.57 -4.88
C SER A 58 7.82 15.32 -5.76
N LYS A 59 8.29 15.83 -6.90
CA LYS A 59 7.38 16.16 -7.97
C LYS A 59 6.62 14.84 -8.11
N GLN A 60 5.46 14.75 -7.51
CA GLN A 60 4.44 13.87 -8.01
C GLN A 60 4.19 14.41 -9.41
N GLN A 61 5.14 14.13 -10.29
CA GLN A 61 4.82 14.02 -11.66
C GLN A 61 3.69 13.00 -11.60
N VAL A 62 2.48 13.46 -11.82
CA VAL A 62 1.42 12.64 -12.37
C VAL A 62 2.02 12.15 -13.68
N MET A 63 2.95 11.23 -13.55
CA MET A 63 3.43 10.46 -14.67
C MET A 63 2.20 9.68 -15.06
N GLY A 64 1.60 9.97 -16.18
CA GLY A 64 0.51 9.21 -16.76
C GLY A 64 0.96 7.79 -17.08
N ARG A 65 1.43 7.08 -16.03
CA ARG A 65 1.94 5.71 -16.14
C ARG A 65 0.77 4.78 -16.39
N MET A 66 0.86 4.04 -17.42
CA MET A 66 -0.09 2.98 -17.75
C MET A 66 0.67 1.71 -18.07
N ALA A 67 0.18 0.59 -17.57
CA ALA A 67 0.64 -0.73 -17.94
C ALA A 67 -0.58 -1.57 -18.33
N VAL A 68 -0.48 -2.27 -19.42
CA VAL A 68 -1.50 -3.22 -19.87
C VAL A 68 -0.85 -4.60 -19.89
N THR A 69 -1.45 -5.54 -19.15
CA THR A 69 -1.11 -6.96 -19.22
C THR A 69 -2.29 -7.68 -19.87
N LYS A 70 -2.10 -8.23 -21.05
CA LYS A 70 -3.13 -9.05 -21.70
C LYS A 70 -3.20 -10.42 -21.03
N SER A 71 -4.29 -11.12 -21.25
CA SER A 71 -4.47 -12.48 -20.72
C SER A 71 -3.32 -13.39 -21.17
N GLY A 72 -2.63 -14.00 -20.22
CA GLY A 72 -1.49 -14.89 -20.46
C GLY A 72 -0.12 -14.19 -20.60
N ASP A 73 -0.07 -12.85 -20.61
CA ASP A 73 1.19 -12.08 -20.68
C ASP A 73 1.76 -11.74 -19.27
N GLY A 74 1.12 -12.18 -18.21
CA GLY A 74 1.60 -11.96 -16.85
C GLY A 74 2.85 -12.78 -16.55
N GLN A 75 3.69 -12.29 -15.65
CA GLN A 75 4.87 -13.01 -15.19
C GLN A 75 4.46 -14.04 -14.13
N SER A 76 4.55 -15.35 -14.47
CA SER A 76 4.19 -16.42 -13.56
C SER A 76 5.29 -16.68 -12.53
N GLN A 77 4.86 -16.90 -11.28
CA GLN A 77 5.66 -17.37 -10.16
C GLN A 77 4.89 -18.48 -9.44
N ALA A 78 5.34 -19.71 -9.57
CA ALA A 78 4.71 -20.87 -8.94
C ALA A 78 5.40 -21.20 -7.60
N THR A 79 4.59 -21.47 -6.59
CA THR A 79 4.98 -22.09 -5.33
C THR A 79 4.26 -23.43 -5.18
N VAL A 80 4.46 -24.14 -4.07
CA VAL A 80 3.73 -25.38 -3.77
C VAL A 80 2.25 -25.09 -3.59
N THR A 81 1.90 -24.01 -2.89
CA THR A 81 0.54 -23.66 -2.46
C THR A 81 -0.20 -22.77 -3.46
N TYR A 82 0.53 -21.90 -4.19
CA TYR A 82 -0.04 -20.91 -5.10
C TYR A 82 0.72 -20.84 -6.42
N GLU A 83 0.04 -20.39 -7.46
CA GLU A 83 0.68 -19.83 -8.64
C GLU A 83 0.24 -18.38 -8.82
N HIS A 84 1.19 -17.47 -8.82
CA HIS A 84 0.95 -16.05 -8.99
C HIS A 84 1.31 -15.62 -10.41
N GLU A 85 0.36 -15.01 -11.13
CA GLU A 85 0.61 -14.30 -12.37
C GLU A 85 0.66 -12.80 -12.07
N LEU A 86 1.87 -12.24 -12.02
CA LEU A 86 2.09 -10.83 -11.74
C LEU A 86 1.61 -9.95 -12.88
N LEU A 87 0.72 -9.01 -12.57
CA LEU A 87 0.20 -8.03 -13.52
C LEU A 87 1.00 -6.74 -13.46
N ALA A 88 1.14 -6.03 -14.59
CA ALA A 88 1.95 -4.82 -14.70
C ALA A 88 3.39 -5.01 -14.14
N ALA A 89 4.00 -6.18 -14.36
CA ALA A 89 5.30 -6.55 -13.78
C ALA A 89 6.43 -5.57 -14.19
N HIS A 90 6.37 -5.02 -15.39
CA HIS A 90 7.36 -4.08 -15.92
C HIS A 90 7.23 -2.64 -15.35
N LEU A 91 6.15 -2.32 -14.65
CA LEU A 91 5.97 -1.00 -14.05
C LEU A 91 6.74 -0.91 -12.73
N THR A 92 7.73 0.00 -12.66
CA THR A 92 8.52 0.24 -11.44
C THR A 92 7.83 1.21 -10.49
N LYS A 93 8.24 1.25 -9.22
CA LYS A 93 7.72 2.17 -8.19
C LYS A 93 6.18 2.15 -8.07
N LYS A 94 5.60 0.98 -8.14
CA LYS A 94 4.18 0.76 -7.85
C LYS A 94 3.91 0.95 -6.35
N GLN A 95 2.69 1.33 -6.00
CA GLN A 95 2.22 1.35 -4.61
C GLN A 95 1.34 0.14 -4.30
N MET A 96 0.97 -0.62 -5.31
CA MET A 96 0.23 -1.87 -5.18
C MET A 96 0.78 -2.92 -6.14
N LEU A 97 0.70 -4.17 -5.75
CA LEU A 97 1.09 -5.33 -6.55
C LEU A 97 -0.17 -6.13 -6.89
N PRO A 98 -0.78 -5.93 -8.06
CA PRO A 98 -1.87 -6.75 -8.51
C PRO A 98 -1.35 -8.04 -9.15
N TYR A 99 -1.98 -9.16 -8.86
CA TYR A 99 -1.70 -10.45 -9.47
C TYR A 99 -2.96 -11.32 -9.52
N ARG A 100 -2.99 -12.23 -10.47
CA ARG A 100 -3.95 -13.33 -10.48
C ARG A 100 -3.31 -14.50 -9.73
N ALA A 101 -3.97 -14.96 -8.68
CA ALA A 101 -3.53 -16.11 -7.91
C ALA A 101 -4.37 -17.33 -8.29
N THR A 102 -3.70 -18.44 -8.59
CA THR A 102 -4.31 -19.77 -8.65
C THR A 102 -4.01 -20.48 -7.34
N ILE A 103 -5.04 -20.87 -6.61
CA ILE A 103 -4.93 -21.48 -5.29
C ILE A 103 -4.88 -22.98 -5.47
N ARG A 104 -3.72 -23.58 -5.20
CA ARG A 104 -3.46 -25.02 -5.31
C ARG A 104 -3.64 -25.75 -3.99
N ALA A 105 -3.30 -25.08 -2.87
CA ALA A 105 -3.44 -25.66 -1.54
C ALA A 105 -4.90 -26.07 -1.28
N ARG A 106 -5.06 -27.27 -0.67
CA ARG A 106 -6.34 -27.86 -0.28
C ARG A 106 -6.48 -27.96 1.23
N ASP A 107 -5.37 -27.92 1.94
CA ASP A 107 -5.32 -28.02 3.38
C ASP A 107 -4.40 -26.94 3.97
N LEU A 108 -4.68 -26.56 5.22
CA LEU A 108 -3.87 -25.60 5.96
C LEU A 108 -2.50 -26.19 6.34
N GLU A 109 -2.40 -27.52 6.43
CA GLU A 109 -1.16 -28.24 6.73
C GLU A 109 -0.11 -28.14 5.60
N GLU A 110 -0.50 -27.72 4.41
CA GLU A 110 0.41 -27.48 3.30
C GLU A 110 1.27 -26.21 3.46
N PHE A 111 1.02 -25.43 4.50
CA PHE A 111 1.76 -24.21 4.81
C PHE A 111 2.70 -24.38 6.00
N ASP A 112 3.90 -23.79 5.92
CA ASP A 112 4.85 -23.69 7.03
C ASP A 112 4.43 -22.59 8.05
N GLY A 113 3.16 -22.59 8.46
CA GLY A 113 2.60 -21.59 9.36
C GLY A 113 1.93 -20.41 8.64
N TRP A 114 1.76 -19.32 9.36
CA TRP A 114 1.08 -18.14 8.85
C TRP A 114 1.95 -17.33 7.89
N VAL A 115 1.42 -16.98 6.73
CA VAL A 115 1.99 -15.92 5.88
C VAL A 115 1.73 -14.57 6.55
N ARG A 116 2.75 -13.71 6.60
CA ARG A 116 2.68 -12.35 7.14
C ARG A 116 3.62 -11.45 6.35
N HIS A 117 3.20 -10.23 6.10
CA HIS A 117 4.05 -9.16 5.56
C HIS A 117 3.44 -7.78 5.86
N ASP A 118 4.22 -6.73 5.68
CA ASP A 118 3.72 -5.37 5.84
C ASP A 118 2.69 -5.04 4.76
N GLY A 119 1.79 -4.09 5.08
CA GLY A 119 0.79 -3.58 4.16
C GLY A 119 -0.58 -4.21 4.32
N GLU A 120 -1.38 -4.03 3.31
CA GLU A 120 -2.78 -4.44 3.26
C GLU A 120 -3.02 -5.29 2.01
N GLU A 121 -4.01 -6.16 2.08
CA GLU A 121 -4.40 -7.02 0.97
C GLU A 121 -5.88 -6.90 0.65
N PHE A 122 -6.17 -6.94 -0.64
CA PHE A 122 -7.50 -7.10 -1.18
C PHE A 122 -7.54 -8.32 -2.10
N LEU A 123 -8.48 -9.22 -1.88
CA LEU A 123 -8.74 -10.33 -2.78
C LEU A 123 -10.19 -10.32 -3.29
N TYR A 124 -10.37 -10.79 -4.51
CA TYR A 124 -11.66 -10.97 -5.17
C TYR A 124 -11.70 -12.33 -5.87
N VAL A 125 -12.70 -13.15 -5.58
CA VAL A 125 -12.81 -14.50 -6.14
C VAL A 125 -13.34 -14.44 -7.58
N LEU A 126 -12.49 -14.87 -8.53
CA LEU A 126 -12.84 -14.94 -9.95
C LEU A 126 -13.54 -16.26 -10.30
N THR A 127 -13.00 -17.38 -9.80
CA THR A 127 -13.60 -18.72 -10.00
C THR A 127 -13.39 -19.59 -8.77
N GLY A 128 -14.27 -20.58 -8.60
CA GLY A 128 -14.18 -21.56 -7.52
C GLY A 128 -14.68 -21.04 -6.17
N VAL A 129 -14.32 -21.76 -5.14
CA VAL A 129 -14.62 -21.47 -3.74
C VAL A 129 -13.32 -21.56 -2.95
N ILE A 130 -13.07 -20.59 -2.11
CA ILE A 130 -11.89 -20.58 -1.23
C ILE A 130 -12.31 -20.53 0.23
N ARG A 131 -11.39 -20.89 1.11
CA ARG A 131 -11.46 -20.56 2.54
C ARG A 131 -10.26 -19.68 2.91
N LEU A 132 -10.57 -18.50 3.41
CA LEU A 132 -9.60 -17.58 3.97
C LEU A 132 -9.49 -17.86 5.47
N TYR A 133 -8.28 -18.18 5.91
CA TYR A 133 -7.90 -18.29 7.31
C TYR A 133 -7.15 -17.04 7.71
N THR A 134 -7.49 -16.49 8.85
CA THR A 134 -6.77 -15.38 9.47
C THR A 134 -6.56 -15.66 10.95
N GLU A 135 -5.54 -15.06 11.54
CA GLU A 135 -5.14 -15.33 12.91
C GLU A 135 -6.18 -14.90 13.96
N PHE A 136 -6.93 -13.83 13.66
CA PHE A 136 -7.81 -13.19 14.65
C PHE A 136 -9.30 -13.37 14.37
N TYR A 137 -9.67 -13.97 13.24
CA TYR A 137 -11.06 -14.17 12.85
C TYR A 137 -11.31 -15.63 12.51
N GLU A 138 -12.57 -16.06 12.67
CA GLU A 138 -13.02 -17.37 12.22
C GLU A 138 -12.83 -17.51 10.71
N PRO A 139 -12.45 -18.70 10.21
CA PRO A 139 -12.29 -18.94 8.79
C PRO A 139 -13.55 -18.63 8.00
N VAL A 140 -13.41 -17.94 6.87
CA VAL A 140 -14.54 -17.56 6.03
C VAL A 140 -14.46 -18.20 4.65
N GLU A 141 -15.57 -18.75 4.18
CA GLU A 141 -15.71 -19.24 2.81
C GLU A 141 -16.14 -18.11 1.90
N LEU A 142 -15.42 -17.95 0.80
CA LEU A 142 -15.70 -16.96 -0.23
C LEU A 142 -15.87 -17.67 -1.57
N ARG A 143 -16.88 -17.24 -2.32
CA ARG A 143 -17.28 -17.78 -3.61
C ARG A 143 -17.08 -16.74 -4.70
N ARG A 144 -17.21 -17.16 -5.95
CA ARG A 144 -17.14 -16.25 -7.08
C ARG A 144 -17.97 -14.98 -6.86
N GLY A 145 -17.33 -13.83 -6.96
CA GLY A 145 -17.93 -12.51 -6.75
C GLY A 145 -17.74 -11.95 -5.34
N ASP A 146 -17.32 -12.79 -4.38
CA ASP A 146 -17.02 -12.33 -3.03
C ASP A 146 -15.61 -11.74 -2.96
N SER A 147 -15.38 -10.91 -1.96
CA SER A 147 -14.10 -10.26 -1.71
C SER A 147 -13.78 -10.16 -0.23
N ALA A 148 -12.50 -10.02 0.09
CA ALA A 148 -12.02 -9.69 1.42
C ALA A 148 -10.94 -8.61 1.36
N TYR A 149 -10.86 -7.82 2.41
CA TYR A 149 -9.82 -6.83 2.65
C TYR A 149 -9.31 -7.02 4.08
N TYR A 150 -8.00 -7.05 4.28
CA TYR A 150 -7.39 -7.28 5.59
C TYR A 150 -5.97 -6.73 5.67
N ASP A 151 -5.52 -6.50 6.91
CA ASP A 151 -4.13 -6.14 7.21
C ASP A 151 -3.23 -7.36 7.03
N ALA A 152 -2.25 -7.31 6.14
CA ALA A 152 -1.36 -8.43 5.82
C ALA A 152 -0.35 -8.75 6.94
N ALA A 153 -0.18 -7.85 7.91
CA ALA A 153 0.58 -8.12 9.13
C ALA A 153 -0.12 -9.16 10.04
N MET A 154 -1.44 -9.32 9.92
CA MET A 154 -2.20 -10.42 10.51
C MET A 154 -1.89 -11.71 9.75
N GLY A 155 -1.59 -12.79 10.47
CA GLY A 155 -1.37 -14.11 9.86
C GLY A 155 -2.55 -14.53 9.00
N HIS A 156 -2.28 -14.94 7.75
CA HIS A 156 -3.30 -15.32 6.79
C HIS A 156 -2.82 -16.44 5.87
N ASN A 157 -3.76 -17.31 5.47
CA ASN A 157 -3.57 -18.35 4.46
C ASN A 157 -4.89 -18.58 3.71
N VAL A 158 -4.80 -19.00 2.45
CA VAL A 158 -5.97 -19.26 1.60
C VAL A 158 -5.86 -20.66 1.01
N ILE A 159 -6.93 -21.44 1.11
CA ILE A 159 -7.02 -22.76 0.44
C ILE A 159 -8.18 -22.78 -0.54
N SER A 160 -8.11 -23.66 -1.54
CA SER A 160 -9.23 -23.93 -2.44
C SER A 160 -10.09 -25.07 -1.90
N LEU A 161 -11.40 -24.88 -1.92
CA LEU A 161 -12.40 -25.90 -1.58
C LEU A 161 -13.05 -26.53 -2.82
N SER A 162 -12.70 -26.05 -4.02
CA SER A 162 -13.21 -26.57 -5.29
C SER A 162 -12.41 -27.79 -5.74
N GLU A 163 -12.99 -28.65 -6.58
CA GLU A 163 -12.28 -29.74 -7.26
C GLU A 163 -11.15 -29.19 -8.15
N GLU A 164 -11.46 -28.17 -8.93
CA GLU A 164 -10.47 -27.41 -9.71
C GLU A 164 -9.86 -26.28 -8.85
N ASP A 165 -8.69 -25.81 -9.26
CA ASP A 165 -8.03 -24.72 -8.57
C ASP A 165 -8.87 -23.43 -8.65
N ALA A 166 -9.09 -22.79 -7.51
CA ALA A 166 -9.76 -21.50 -7.47
C ALA A 166 -8.83 -20.41 -7.96
N THR A 167 -9.38 -19.39 -8.61
CA THR A 167 -8.60 -18.22 -9.05
C THR A 167 -9.11 -16.94 -8.43
N LEU A 168 -8.18 -16.08 -8.04
CA LEU A 168 -8.41 -14.79 -7.40
C LEU A 168 -7.75 -13.66 -8.18
N LEU A 169 -8.35 -12.48 -8.15
CA LEU A 169 -7.61 -11.25 -8.27
C LEU A 169 -7.12 -10.87 -6.87
N TRP A 170 -5.82 -10.73 -6.70
CA TRP A 170 -5.21 -10.40 -5.41
C TRP A 170 -4.37 -9.15 -5.56
N VAL A 171 -4.47 -8.22 -4.63
CA VAL A 171 -3.74 -6.96 -4.65
C VAL A 171 -3.10 -6.76 -3.28
N THR A 172 -1.79 -6.65 -3.25
CA THR A 172 -1.00 -6.33 -2.05
C THR A 172 -0.53 -4.88 -2.14
N SER A 173 -0.69 -4.08 -1.08
CA SER A 173 -0.08 -2.76 -1.01
C SER A 173 1.42 -2.88 -0.78
N LEU A 174 2.19 -1.99 -1.42
CA LEU A 174 3.65 -1.88 -1.24
C LEU A 174 3.91 -0.66 -0.35
N VAL A 175 4.10 -0.88 0.94
CA VAL A 175 4.39 0.16 1.94
C VAL A 175 5.88 0.44 2.05
#